data_f3f9211a8ec179abe9164f70762e2235
#
_entry.id   f3f9211a8ec179abe9164f70762e2235
#
_cell.length_a   1.000
_cell.length_b   1.000
_cell.length_c   1.000
_cell.angle_alpha   90.00
_cell.angle_beta   90.00
_cell.angle_gamma   90.00
#
_symmetry.space_group_name_H-M   'P 1'
#
loop_
_entity.id
_entity.type
_entity.pdbx_description
1 polymer ?
#
loop_
_entity_poly.entity_id
_entity_poly.type
_entity_poly.pdbx_seq_one_letter_code
_entity_poly.pdbx_strand_id
1 'polypeptide(L)'
;MKIIEKILSENLSIDNDTFIFDIETTGLNPKFCKIILIGILYNCQDKTIIKQFFAENENDEKELLTNFIEEIYHFKNHITFNGLAFDIGFINYRLKKHNIDFSLNKEDDFDIFKFVKLFKQSLNLKSCSLTSVEKYFGIHREDIINGEKSIKLYENFVKTQDKNIMDTILLHNYEDVYNLSKLINIKDLVKEKLDLLYISNENYNLSI
;
A
#
# COMPACT_ATOMS: atom_id res chain seq x y z
N MET A 1 6.55 15.47 13.54
CA MET A 1 5.80 14.40 12.88
C MET A 1 4.30 14.71 12.90
N LYS A 2 3.53 14.27 11.93
CA LYS A 2 2.09 14.50 11.81
C LYS A 2 1.35 13.18 11.65
N ILE A 3 0.25 13.00 12.38
CA ILE A 3 -0.67 11.88 12.20
C ILE A 3 -1.96 12.41 11.57
N ILE A 4 -2.40 11.77 10.51
CA ILE A 4 -3.65 12.07 9.81
C ILE A 4 -4.53 10.83 9.91
N GLU A 5 -5.76 11.00 10.38
CA GLU A 5 -6.75 9.94 10.48
C GLU A 5 -8.00 10.30 9.69
N LYS A 6 -8.52 9.34 8.94
CA LYS A 6 -9.75 9.45 8.19
C LYS A 6 -10.62 8.22 8.42
N ILE A 7 -11.83 8.44 8.86
CA ILE A 7 -12.84 7.39 9.01
C ILE A 7 -13.63 7.35 7.70
N LEU A 8 -13.68 6.17 7.07
CA LEU A 8 -14.44 5.96 5.85
C LEU A 8 -15.93 5.82 6.16
N SER A 9 -16.77 6.25 5.23
CA SER A 9 -18.24 6.09 5.31
C SER A 9 -18.70 4.65 5.07
N GLU A 10 -17.84 3.83 4.47
CA GLU A 10 -18.05 2.42 4.18
C GLU A 10 -17.24 1.55 5.14
N ASN A 11 -17.79 0.40 5.52
CA ASN A 11 -17.06 -0.64 6.24
C ASN A 11 -16.58 -1.68 5.23
N LEU A 12 -15.26 -1.77 5.05
CA LEU A 12 -14.65 -2.71 4.11
C LEU A 12 -14.56 -4.10 4.72
N SER A 13 -14.64 -5.14 3.89
CA SER A 13 -14.55 -6.55 4.32
C SER A 13 -13.09 -6.95 4.60
N ILE A 14 -12.53 -6.39 5.67
CA ILE A 14 -11.18 -6.71 6.17
C ILE A 14 -11.33 -7.38 7.53
N ASP A 15 -10.60 -8.46 7.76
CA ASP A 15 -10.60 -9.13 9.07
C ASP A 15 -10.07 -8.20 10.16
N ASN A 16 -10.67 -8.26 11.36
CA ASN A 16 -10.35 -7.35 12.46
C ASN A 16 -8.91 -7.51 13.01
N ASP A 17 -8.23 -8.60 12.70
CA ASP A 17 -6.84 -8.85 13.07
C ASP A 17 -5.84 -8.62 11.91
N THR A 18 -6.31 -7.95 10.86
CA THR A 18 -5.56 -7.67 9.63
C THR A 18 -5.54 -6.18 9.34
N PHE A 19 -4.40 -5.65 8.93
CA PHE A 19 -4.26 -4.29 8.39
C PHE A 19 -3.60 -4.31 7.02
N ILE A 20 -3.89 -3.29 6.22
CA ILE A 20 -3.22 -3.00 4.95
C ILE A 20 -2.20 -1.91 5.23
N PHE A 21 -1.04 -1.95 4.59
CA PHE A 21 -0.09 -0.84 4.68
C PHE A 21 0.74 -0.64 3.42
N ASP A 22 1.26 0.57 3.30
CA ASP A 22 2.19 1.00 2.27
C ASP A 22 3.13 2.07 2.82
N ILE A 23 4.36 2.16 2.31
CA ILE A 23 5.35 3.14 2.78
C ILE A 23 5.89 4.03 1.66
N GLU A 24 6.18 5.29 2.04
CA GLU A 24 6.99 6.20 1.25
C GLU A 24 8.36 6.40 1.90
N THR A 25 9.40 6.50 1.07
CA THR A 25 10.79 6.57 1.54
C THR A 25 11.57 7.64 0.79
N THR A 26 12.73 8.04 1.34
CA THR A 26 13.67 8.93 0.64
C THR A 26 14.50 8.22 -0.44
N GLY A 27 14.25 6.93 -0.70
CA GLY A 27 14.92 6.13 -1.72
C GLY A 27 14.89 4.64 -1.39
N LEU A 28 15.49 3.82 -2.24
CA LEU A 28 15.28 2.37 -2.24
C LEU A 28 16.13 1.57 -1.24
N ASN A 29 17.19 2.15 -0.69
CA ASN A 29 18.12 1.42 0.18
C ASN A 29 17.93 1.80 1.66
N PRO A 30 17.40 0.90 2.52
CA PRO A 30 17.09 1.21 3.91
C PRO A 30 18.31 1.55 4.77
N LYS A 31 19.53 1.22 4.32
CA LYS A 31 20.76 1.58 5.00
C LYS A 31 21.00 3.10 4.98
N PHE A 32 20.68 3.74 3.87
CA PHE A 32 20.97 5.15 3.61
C PHE A 32 19.71 6.02 3.59
N CYS A 33 18.57 5.44 3.26
CA CYS A 33 17.31 6.13 3.11
C CYS A 33 16.42 5.95 4.36
N LYS A 34 15.43 6.82 4.48
CA LYS A 34 14.51 6.89 5.62
C LYS A 34 13.07 6.64 5.17
N ILE A 35 12.24 6.20 6.08
CA ILE A 35 10.78 6.18 5.90
C ILE A 35 10.26 7.59 6.22
N ILE A 36 9.44 8.13 5.32
CA ILE A 36 8.87 9.47 5.43
C ILE A 36 7.36 9.46 5.63
N LEU A 37 6.72 8.36 5.25
CA LEU A 37 5.30 8.17 5.41
C LEU A 37 5.01 6.67 5.54
N ILE A 38 4.13 6.31 6.45
CA ILE A 38 3.47 5.00 6.50
C ILE A 38 1.97 5.25 6.49
N GLY A 39 1.28 4.68 5.51
CA GLY A 39 -0.17 4.61 5.47
C GLY A 39 -0.64 3.24 5.92
N ILE A 40 -1.67 3.21 6.76
CA ILE A 40 -2.35 1.98 7.17
C ILE A 40 -3.85 2.11 6.98
N LEU A 41 -4.49 0.98 6.71
CA LEU A 41 -5.94 0.86 6.63
C LEU A 41 -6.37 -0.41 7.36
N TYR A 42 -7.35 -0.29 8.25
CA TYR A 42 -7.86 -1.39 9.05
C TYR A 42 -9.31 -1.15 9.50
N ASN A 43 -9.99 -2.21 9.92
CA ASN A 43 -11.29 -2.11 10.55
C ASN A 43 -11.17 -2.00 12.09
N CYS A 44 -11.95 -1.10 12.66
CA CYS A 44 -12.12 -0.96 14.10
C CYS A 44 -13.62 -0.84 14.40
N GLN A 45 -14.17 -1.83 15.08
CA GLN A 45 -15.61 -1.98 15.28
C GLN A 45 -16.34 -2.02 13.92
N ASP A 46 -17.29 -1.12 13.67
CA ASP A 46 -18.07 -1.03 12.44
C ASP A 46 -17.55 0.04 11.48
N LYS A 47 -16.27 0.44 11.61
CA LYS A 47 -15.67 1.51 10.81
C LYS A 47 -14.38 1.07 10.17
N THR A 48 -14.13 1.51 8.95
CA THR A 48 -12.81 1.44 8.33
C THR A 48 -12.06 2.74 8.57
N ILE A 49 -10.84 2.63 9.05
CA ILE A 49 -9.96 3.75 9.39
C ILE A 49 -8.74 3.72 8.45
N ILE A 50 -8.40 4.87 7.90
CA ILE A 50 -7.10 5.11 7.28
C ILE A 50 -6.32 6.05 8.20
N LYS A 51 -5.10 5.64 8.55
CA LYS A 51 -4.19 6.47 9.34
C LYS A 51 -2.86 6.60 8.62
N GLN A 52 -2.33 7.81 8.60
CA GLN A 52 -1.07 8.12 7.95
C GLN A 52 -0.12 8.78 8.95
N PHE A 53 1.08 8.24 9.05
CA PHE A 53 2.17 8.73 9.90
C PHE A 53 3.19 9.43 8.99
N PHE A 54 3.21 10.76 9.01
CA PHE A 54 4.04 11.58 8.11
C PHE A 54 5.18 12.28 8.85
N ALA A 55 6.41 12.10 8.37
CA ALA A 55 7.59 12.80 8.86
C ALA A 55 7.65 14.21 8.25
N GLU A 56 7.48 15.24 9.06
CA GLU A 56 7.60 16.64 8.61
C GLU A 56 9.05 17.06 8.38
N ASN A 57 9.98 16.30 8.96
CA ASN A 57 11.42 16.43 8.71
C ASN A 57 12.11 15.07 8.91
N GLU A 58 13.35 14.97 8.46
CA GLU A 58 14.11 13.71 8.50
C GLU A 58 14.42 13.15 9.90
N ASN A 59 14.24 13.92 10.97
CA ASN A 59 14.49 13.47 12.34
C ASN A 59 13.26 12.80 12.95
N ASP A 60 12.10 12.93 12.32
CA ASP A 60 10.83 12.40 12.81
C ASP A 60 10.68 10.88 12.61
N GLU A 61 11.56 10.23 11.85
CA GLU A 61 11.44 8.82 11.49
C GLU A 61 11.29 7.89 12.71
N LYS A 62 12.04 8.13 13.78
CA LYS A 62 11.96 7.30 14.98
C LYS A 62 10.58 7.41 15.64
N GLU A 63 10.07 8.63 15.77
CA GLU A 63 8.75 8.89 16.32
C GLU A 63 7.65 8.28 15.43
N LEU A 64 7.79 8.43 14.10
CA LEU A 64 6.90 7.84 13.11
C LEU A 64 6.82 6.31 13.26
N LEU A 65 7.96 5.64 13.33
CA LEU A 65 8.04 4.19 13.53
C LEU A 65 7.45 3.75 14.87
N THR A 66 7.70 4.50 15.94
CA THR A 66 7.14 4.19 17.27
C THR A 66 5.62 4.25 17.26
N ASN A 67 5.04 5.35 16.74
CA ASN A 67 3.59 5.50 16.63
C ASN A 67 2.96 4.44 15.71
N PHE A 68 3.63 4.09 14.61
CA PHE A 68 3.19 3.01 13.73
C PHE A 68 3.10 1.67 14.48
N ILE A 69 4.14 1.29 15.24
CA ILE A 69 4.15 0.05 16.00
C ILE A 69 3.08 0.05 17.10
N GLU A 70 2.92 1.16 17.82
CA GLU A 70 1.86 1.30 18.85
C GLU A 70 0.46 1.09 18.25
N GLU A 71 0.25 1.49 17.01
CA GLU A 71 -1.01 1.29 16.32
C GLU A 71 -1.24 -0.15 15.90
N ILE A 72 -0.19 -0.83 15.41
CA ILE A 72 -0.35 -2.14 14.74
C ILE A 72 -0.06 -3.34 15.66
N TYR A 73 0.48 -3.17 16.86
CA TYR A 73 0.99 -4.28 17.71
C TYR A 73 -0.02 -5.39 17.99
N HIS A 74 -1.32 -5.10 17.89
CA HIS A 74 -2.40 -6.04 18.17
C HIS A 74 -2.90 -6.81 16.94
N PHE A 75 -2.51 -6.40 15.73
CA PHE A 75 -2.83 -7.13 14.50
C PHE A 75 -1.90 -8.33 14.32
N LYS A 76 -2.41 -9.37 13.67
CA LYS A 76 -1.67 -10.60 13.39
C LYS A 76 -1.21 -10.66 11.95
N ASN A 77 -2.04 -10.17 11.04
CA ASN A 77 -1.84 -10.29 9.60
C ASN A 77 -1.75 -8.91 8.96
N HIS A 78 -1.10 -8.85 7.82
CA HIS A 78 -1.06 -7.65 7.00
C HIS A 78 -1.17 -7.97 5.52
N ILE A 79 -1.59 -6.99 4.75
CA ILE A 79 -1.76 -7.06 3.31
C ILE A 79 -0.94 -5.95 2.68
N THR A 80 -0.16 -6.30 1.66
CA THR A 80 0.70 -5.36 0.95
C THR A 80 0.63 -5.54 -0.56
N PHE A 81 1.23 -4.60 -1.27
CA PHE A 81 1.52 -4.74 -2.68
C PHE A 81 3.03 -4.70 -2.93
N ASN A 82 3.66 -5.87 -3.15
CA ASN A 82 5.11 -6.05 -3.26
C ASN A 82 5.88 -5.82 -1.94
N GLY A 83 5.19 -5.81 -0.79
CA GLY A 83 5.78 -5.53 0.52
C GLY A 83 6.78 -6.58 0.97
N LEU A 84 6.63 -7.85 0.55
CA LEU A 84 7.60 -8.90 0.82
C LEU A 84 8.98 -8.60 0.21
N ALA A 85 9.03 -7.87 -0.90
CA ALA A 85 10.27 -7.50 -1.55
C ALA A 85 10.82 -6.16 -1.07
N PHE A 86 9.98 -5.24 -0.57
CA PHE A 86 10.38 -3.89 -0.24
C PHE A 86 9.97 -3.46 1.19
N ASP A 87 8.69 -3.21 1.44
CA ASP A 87 8.18 -2.50 2.62
C ASP A 87 8.58 -3.17 3.93
N ILE A 88 8.33 -4.47 4.06
CA ILE A 88 8.61 -5.23 5.29
C ILE A 88 10.10 -5.22 5.59
N GLY A 89 10.92 -5.48 4.57
CA GLY A 89 12.38 -5.47 4.72
C GLY A 89 12.91 -4.09 5.10
N PHE A 90 12.34 -3.04 4.51
CA PHE A 90 12.69 -1.66 4.79
C PHE A 90 12.32 -1.27 6.23
N ILE A 91 11.07 -1.49 6.64
CA ILE A 91 10.60 -1.21 8.01
C ILE A 91 11.47 -1.96 9.04
N ASN A 92 11.65 -3.26 8.89
CA ASN A 92 12.42 -4.08 9.83
C ASN A 92 13.87 -3.59 9.98
N TYR A 93 14.51 -3.18 8.86
CA TYR A 93 15.84 -2.60 8.90
C TYR A 93 15.85 -1.27 9.69
N ARG A 94 14.85 -0.40 9.45
CA ARG A 94 14.77 0.91 10.12
C ARG A 94 14.43 0.77 11.60
N LEU A 95 13.53 -0.13 11.99
CA LEU A 95 13.24 -0.46 13.38
C LEU A 95 14.50 -0.86 14.14
N LYS A 96 15.28 -1.82 13.57
CA LYS A 96 16.56 -2.24 14.15
C LYS A 96 17.54 -1.08 14.28
N LYS A 97 17.63 -0.20 13.28
CA LYS A 97 18.54 0.97 13.29
C LYS A 97 18.17 1.96 14.39
N HIS A 98 16.90 2.09 14.73
CA HIS A 98 16.41 2.96 15.81
C HIS A 98 16.33 2.26 17.18
N ASN A 99 16.78 1.00 17.30
CA ASN A 99 16.69 0.18 18.51
C ASN A 99 15.22 0.02 19.01
N ILE A 100 14.29 -0.14 18.08
CA ILE A 100 12.89 -0.45 18.38
C ILE A 100 12.76 -1.97 18.30
N ASP A 101 12.36 -2.61 19.41
CA ASP A 101 12.25 -4.07 19.54
C ASP A 101 10.90 -4.55 19.00
N PHE A 102 10.81 -4.57 17.68
CA PHE A 102 9.67 -5.10 16.93
C PHE A 102 10.13 -5.54 15.53
N SER A 103 9.39 -6.46 14.92
CA SER A 103 9.58 -6.82 13.51
C SER A 103 8.29 -7.33 12.90
N LEU A 104 8.01 -6.91 11.67
CA LEU A 104 6.97 -7.49 10.83
C LEU A 104 7.44 -8.85 10.31
N ASN A 105 6.62 -9.89 10.48
CA ASN A 105 6.91 -11.22 9.98
C ASN A 105 6.41 -11.34 8.53
N LYS A 106 7.26 -11.81 7.64
CA LYS A 106 6.92 -12.00 6.22
C LYS A 106 5.90 -13.11 5.96
N GLU A 107 5.75 -14.03 6.91
CA GLU A 107 4.80 -15.14 6.79
C GLU A 107 3.35 -14.68 7.07
N ASP A 108 3.20 -13.55 7.76
CA ASP A 108 1.90 -12.96 8.09
C ASP A 108 1.39 -12.00 6.99
N ASP A 109 2.13 -11.88 5.87
CA ASP A 109 1.79 -10.98 4.77
C ASP A 109 1.07 -11.68 3.62
N PHE A 110 -0.06 -11.11 3.20
CA PHE A 110 -0.68 -11.42 1.93
C PHE A 110 -0.26 -10.39 0.86
N ASP A 111 0.82 -10.70 0.15
CA ASP A 111 1.34 -9.85 -0.93
C ASP A 111 0.53 -10.04 -2.23
N ILE A 112 -0.36 -9.08 -2.51
CA ILE A 112 -1.23 -9.09 -3.70
C ILE A 112 -0.42 -9.08 -5.00
N PHE A 113 0.72 -8.39 -5.06
CA PHE A 113 1.59 -8.40 -6.23
C PHE A 113 2.04 -9.81 -6.62
N LYS A 114 2.45 -10.63 -5.63
CA LYS A 114 2.85 -12.01 -5.91
C LYS A 114 1.73 -12.82 -6.55
N PHE A 115 0.50 -12.65 -6.04
CA PHE A 115 -0.67 -13.32 -6.59
C PHE A 115 -0.95 -12.86 -8.03
N VAL A 116 -1.03 -11.55 -8.27
CA VAL A 116 -1.25 -10.99 -9.60
C VAL A 116 -0.19 -11.43 -10.60
N LYS A 117 1.07 -11.50 -10.17
CA LYS A 117 2.20 -11.91 -11.01
C LYS A 117 2.05 -13.35 -11.53
N LEU A 118 1.48 -14.25 -10.74
CA LEU A 118 1.20 -15.63 -11.17
C LEU A 118 0.23 -15.68 -12.34
N PHE A 119 -0.74 -14.78 -12.38
CA PHE A 119 -1.79 -14.74 -13.39
C PHE A 119 -1.57 -13.70 -14.50
N LYS A 120 -0.38 -13.05 -14.52
CA LYS A 120 -0.07 -11.98 -15.47
C LYS A 120 -0.35 -12.35 -16.92
N GLN A 121 0.06 -13.54 -17.35
CA GLN A 121 -0.14 -14.02 -18.73
C GLN A 121 -1.60 -14.36 -18.99
N SER A 122 -2.25 -15.11 -18.09
CA SER A 122 -3.63 -15.52 -18.22
C SER A 122 -4.61 -14.33 -18.27
N LEU A 123 -4.29 -13.26 -17.54
CA LEU A 123 -5.03 -12.00 -17.54
C LEU A 123 -4.62 -11.04 -18.66
N ASN A 124 -3.60 -11.39 -19.46
CA ASN A 124 -3.02 -10.52 -20.50
C ASN A 124 -2.61 -9.12 -19.96
N LEU A 125 -2.06 -9.08 -18.75
CA LEU A 125 -1.62 -7.82 -18.11
C LEU A 125 -0.30 -7.34 -18.74
N LYS A 126 -0.28 -6.09 -19.19
CA LYS A 126 0.93 -5.44 -19.70
C LYS A 126 1.98 -5.23 -18.61
N SER A 127 1.54 -4.85 -17.42
CA SER A 127 2.35 -4.59 -16.24
C SER A 127 1.67 -5.10 -14.98
N CYS A 128 2.46 -5.45 -13.95
CA CYS A 128 1.96 -5.80 -12.61
C CYS A 128 2.16 -4.65 -11.60
N SER A 129 2.39 -3.41 -12.01
CA SER A 129 2.37 -2.28 -11.08
C SER A 129 0.97 -2.10 -10.49
N LEU A 130 0.87 -1.58 -9.26
CA LEU A 130 -0.41 -1.35 -8.59
C LEU A 130 -1.38 -0.57 -9.50
N THR A 131 -0.93 0.55 -10.06
CA THR A 131 -1.72 1.38 -10.99
C THR A 131 -2.21 0.63 -12.24
N SER A 132 -1.40 -0.32 -12.76
CA SER A 132 -1.82 -1.15 -13.91
C SER A 132 -2.87 -2.18 -13.51
N VAL A 133 -2.76 -2.75 -12.32
CA VAL A 133 -3.72 -3.72 -11.76
C VAL A 133 -5.03 -3.02 -11.43
N GLU A 134 -4.97 -1.87 -10.77
CA GLU A 134 -6.14 -1.01 -10.50
C GLU A 134 -6.92 -0.71 -11.76
N LYS A 135 -6.23 -0.20 -12.78
CA LYS A 135 -6.84 0.10 -14.08
C LYS A 135 -7.49 -1.14 -14.72
N TYR A 136 -6.84 -2.29 -14.63
CA TYR A 136 -7.36 -3.55 -15.20
C TYR A 136 -8.67 -3.99 -14.52
N PHE A 137 -8.77 -3.82 -13.21
CA PHE A 137 -9.97 -4.13 -12.43
C PHE A 137 -10.98 -2.97 -12.35
N GLY A 138 -10.73 -1.86 -13.04
CA GLY A 138 -11.64 -0.71 -13.08
C GLY A 138 -11.63 0.15 -11.81
N ILE A 139 -10.56 0.08 -11.02
CA ILE A 139 -10.37 0.92 -9.85
C ILE A 139 -9.85 2.27 -10.31
N HIS A 140 -10.56 3.34 -9.96
CA HIS A 140 -10.19 4.70 -10.29
C HIS A 140 -9.16 5.26 -9.32
N ARG A 141 -8.21 6.07 -9.83
CA ARG A 141 -7.19 6.78 -9.07
C ARG A 141 -7.19 8.25 -9.51
N GLU A 142 -7.16 9.18 -8.56
CA GLU A 142 -7.03 10.61 -8.80
C GLU A 142 -5.56 11.06 -8.82
N ASP A 143 -4.73 10.38 -8.05
CA ASP A 143 -3.31 10.63 -7.97
C ASP A 143 -2.58 10.29 -9.28
N ILE A 144 -1.63 11.16 -9.66
CA ILE A 144 -0.83 11.07 -10.90
C ILE A 144 0.68 10.94 -10.65
N ILE A 145 1.10 10.86 -9.39
CA ILE A 145 2.52 10.71 -9.05
C ILE A 145 2.90 9.24 -8.93
N ASN A 146 4.19 8.98 -8.80
CA ASN A 146 4.75 7.68 -8.48
C ASN A 146 5.83 7.84 -7.41
N GLY A 147 6.31 6.74 -6.83
CA GLY A 147 7.29 6.78 -5.74
C GLY A 147 8.56 7.59 -6.05
N GLU A 148 9.05 7.64 -7.31
CA GLU A 148 10.18 8.50 -7.66
C GLU A 148 9.84 10.00 -7.56
N LYS A 149 8.64 10.38 -7.95
CA LYS A 149 8.16 11.76 -7.79
C LYS A 149 7.90 12.09 -6.32
N SER A 150 7.40 11.14 -5.54
CA SER A 150 7.17 11.28 -4.09
C SER A 150 8.47 11.67 -3.38
N ILE A 151 9.61 11.02 -3.70
CA ILE A 151 10.93 11.38 -3.15
C ILE A 151 11.28 12.85 -3.42
N LYS A 152 11.17 13.30 -4.68
CA LYS A 152 11.48 14.69 -5.07
C LYS A 152 10.54 15.70 -4.42
N LEU A 153 9.28 15.35 -4.28
CA LEU A 153 8.30 16.19 -3.59
C LEU A 153 8.65 16.31 -2.10
N TYR A 154 9.04 15.22 -1.45
CA TYR A 154 9.44 15.27 -0.05
C TYR A 154 10.70 16.12 0.16
N GLU A 155 11.73 16.00 -0.68
CA GLU A 155 12.92 16.87 -0.63
C GLU A 155 12.56 18.36 -0.76
N ASN A 156 11.56 18.69 -1.57
CA ASN A 156 11.06 20.06 -1.69
C ASN A 156 10.23 20.47 -0.47
N PHE A 157 9.38 19.57 0.03
CA PHE A 157 8.57 19.81 1.23
C PHE A 157 9.45 20.14 2.44
N VAL A 158 10.51 19.39 2.69
CA VAL A 158 11.43 19.65 3.83
C VAL A 158 12.02 21.04 3.77
N LYS A 159 12.28 21.59 2.56
CA LYS A 159 12.83 22.94 2.36
C LYS A 159 11.81 24.05 2.47
N THR A 160 10.60 23.81 1.99
CA THR A 160 9.58 24.86 1.81
C THR A 160 8.47 24.82 2.84
N GLN A 161 8.22 23.66 3.44
CA GLN A 161 7.07 23.36 4.30
C GLN A 161 5.74 23.66 3.62
N ASP A 162 5.70 23.52 2.27
CA ASP A 162 4.50 23.78 1.48
C ASP A 162 3.47 22.69 1.72
N LYS A 163 2.33 23.11 2.26
CA LYS A 163 1.21 22.20 2.56
C LYS A 163 0.67 21.48 1.32
N ASN A 164 0.65 22.11 0.16
CA ASN A 164 0.14 21.46 -1.06
C ASN A 164 1.03 20.30 -1.49
N ILE A 165 2.34 20.41 -1.28
CA ILE A 165 3.28 19.32 -1.54
C ILE A 165 3.02 18.16 -0.57
N MET A 166 2.86 18.46 0.72
CA MET A 166 2.50 17.46 1.73
C MET A 166 1.19 16.75 1.36
N ASP A 167 0.14 17.52 1.05
CA ASP A 167 -1.17 16.98 0.69
C ASP A 167 -1.09 16.07 -0.55
N THR A 168 -0.21 16.38 -1.52
CA THR A 168 0.03 15.53 -2.69
C THR A 168 0.68 14.19 -2.32
N ILE A 169 1.68 14.19 -1.44
CA ILE A 169 2.35 12.97 -0.96
C ILE A 169 1.36 12.12 -0.15
N LEU A 170 0.59 12.76 0.72
CA LEU A 170 -0.44 12.09 1.51
C LEU A 170 -1.53 11.46 0.63
N LEU A 171 -1.98 12.15 -0.42
CA LEU A 171 -2.97 11.62 -1.35
C LEU A 171 -2.44 10.37 -2.07
N HIS A 172 -1.19 10.38 -2.52
CA HIS A 172 -0.57 9.22 -3.18
C HIS A 172 -0.64 7.97 -2.30
N ASN A 173 -0.07 8.02 -1.11
CA ASN A 173 -0.08 6.89 -0.18
C ASN A 173 -1.50 6.54 0.31
N TYR A 174 -2.40 7.55 0.49
CA TYR A 174 -3.81 7.29 0.80
C TYR A 174 -4.47 6.41 -0.26
N GLU A 175 -4.26 6.73 -1.55
CA GLU A 175 -4.82 5.95 -2.64
C GLU A 175 -4.18 4.57 -2.77
N ASP A 176 -2.88 4.44 -2.45
CA ASP A 176 -2.23 3.13 -2.44
C ASP A 176 -2.89 2.19 -1.44
N VAL A 177 -3.07 2.58 -0.18
CA VAL A 177 -3.73 1.72 0.83
C VAL A 177 -5.23 1.56 0.58
N TYR A 178 -5.93 2.62 0.14
CA TYR A 178 -7.36 2.58 -0.14
C TYR A 178 -7.70 1.71 -1.36
N ASN A 179 -6.97 1.87 -2.44
CA ASN A 179 -7.20 1.08 -3.64
C ASN A 179 -6.74 -0.38 -3.45
N LEU A 180 -5.69 -0.61 -2.66
CA LEU A 180 -5.28 -1.96 -2.29
C LEU A 180 -6.38 -2.69 -1.52
N SER A 181 -7.16 -1.98 -0.69
CA SER A 181 -8.31 -2.57 0.02
C SER A 181 -9.39 -3.12 -0.93
N LYS A 182 -9.55 -2.54 -2.11
CA LYS A 182 -10.47 -3.03 -3.16
C LYS A 182 -9.97 -4.29 -3.85
N LEU A 183 -8.69 -4.61 -3.68
CA LEU A 183 -8.05 -5.81 -4.25
C LEU A 183 -7.92 -6.96 -3.23
N ILE A 184 -8.47 -6.85 -2.03
CA ILE A 184 -8.40 -7.91 -1.01
C ILE A 184 -8.94 -9.24 -1.55
N ASN A 185 -10.06 -9.19 -2.28
CA ASN A 185 -10.68 -10.35 -2.91
C ASN A 185 -10.08 -10.66 -4.29
N ILE A 186 -8.78 -10.40 -4.49
CA ILE A 186 -8.10 -10.55 -5.78
C ILE A 186 -8.25 -11.96 -6.37
N LYS A 187 -8.38 -13.00 -5.53
CA LYS A 187 -8.57 -14.37 -5.97
C LYS A 187 -9.90 -14.52 -6.73
N ASP A 188 -10.97 -13.94 -6.20
CA ASP A 188 -12.29 -13.97 -6.82
C ASP A 188 -12.35 -13.08 -8.05
N LEU A 189 -11.76 -11.88 -7.97
CA LEU A 189 -11.64 -10.96 -9.10
C LEU A 189 -10.89 -11.59 -10.29
N VAL A 190 -9.80 -12.30 -10.02
CA VAL A 190 -9.04 -13.02 -11.05
C VAL A 190 -9.87 -14.16 -11.64
N LYS A 191 -10.54 -14.94 -10.80
CA LYS A 191 -11.42 -16.04 -11.25
C LYS A 191 -12.51 -15.53 -12.19
N GLU A 192 -13.25 -14.48 -11.77
CA GLU A 192 -14.31 -13.87 -12.61
C GLU A 192 -13.78 -13.40 -13.97
N LYS A 193 -12.61 -12.75 -13.99
CA LYS A 193 -11.98 -12.30 -15.24
C LYS A 193 -11.58 -13.45 -16.15
N LEU A 194 -11.05 -14.54 -15.60
CA LEU A 194 -10.69 -15.73 -16.37
C LEU A 194 -11.93 -16.43 -16.95
N ASP A 195 -13.01 -16.54 -16.19
CA ASP A 195 -14.27 -17.11 -16.64
C ASP A 195 -14.85 -16.29 -17.81
N LEU A 196 -14.83 -14.95 -17.72
CA LEU A 196 -15.26 -14.07 -18.80
C LEU A 196 -14.41 -14.21 -20.07
N LEU A 197 -13.08 -14.35 -19.93
CA LEU A 197 -12.17 -14.56 -21.05
C LEU A 197 -12.42 -15.92 -21.72
N TYR A 198 -12.71 -16.96 -20.95
CA TYR A 198 -13.04 -18.28 -21.47
C TYR A 198 -14.34 -18.24 -22.28
N ILE A 199 -15.42 -17.69 -21.73
CA ILE A 199 -16.72 -17.56 -22.42
C ILE A 199 -16.59 -16.75 -23.71
N SER A 200 -15.80 -15.66 -23.71
CA SER A 200 -15.60 -14.84 -24.91
C SER A 200 -14.87 -15.61 -26.03
N ASN A 201 -13.91 -16.46 -25.67
CA ASN A 201 -13.18 -17.29 -26.65
C ASN A 201 -14.05 -18.43 -27.21
N GLU A 202 -14.92 -19.04 -26.42
CA GLU A 202 -15.87 -20.05 -26.93
C GLU A 202 -16.86 -19.43 -27.92
N ASN A 203 -17.41 -18.27 -27.62
CA ASN A 203 -18.34 -17.57 -28.53
C ASN A 203 -17.67 -17.15 -29.85
N TYR A 204 -16.35 -16.86 -29.86
CA TYR A 204 -15.60 -16.59 -31.07
C TYR A 204 -15.43 -17.84 -31.93
N ASN A 205 -15.24 -19.02 -31.32
CA ASN A 205 -15.07 -20.29 -32.01
C ASN A 205 -16.41 -20.89 -32.56
N LEU A 206 -17.55 -20.44 -32.03
CA LEU A 206 -18.87 -20.84 -32.50
C LEU A 206 -19.42 -19.95 -33.63
N SER A 207 -18.73 -18.86 -33.96
CA SER A 207 -19.11 -17.90 -35.01
C SER A 207 -18.27 -18.02 -36.29
N ILE A 208 -17.44 -19.09 -36.42
CA ILE A 208 -16.71 -19.52 -37.60
C ILE A 208 -17.29 -20.85 -38.11
#